data_3a438b0f0e6bdc44a110efb99d85b6d7
#
_entry.id   3a438b0f0e6bdc44a110efb99d85b6d7
#
_cell.length_a   1.000
_cell.length_b   1.000
_cell.length_c   1.000
_cell.angle_alpha   90.00
_cell.angle_beta   90.00
_cell.angle_gamma   90.00
#
_symmetry.space_group_name_H-M   'P 1'
#
loop_
_entity.id
_entity.type
_entity.pdbx_description
1 polymer ?
#
loop_
_entity_poly.entity_id
_entity_poly.type
_entity_poly.pdbx_seq_one_letter_code
_entity_poly.pdbx_strand_id
1 'polypeptide(L)'
;MEREAVLTQLGYTPNDALLTQLEKIENNTKGYGKLIKHVIDLHNSLKVDGSYVAMSNSNDCFKIKIGEVSPEVIEEAHEKIEHFSEKFKASLLKVENKETYYIVGFQE
;
A
#
# COMPACT_ATOMS: atom_id res chain seq x y z
N MET A 1 9.64 6.21 -10.54
CA MET A 1 8.38 7.00 -10.52
C MET A 1 8.56 8.25 -9.70
N GLU A 2 8.11 9.37 -10.20
CA GLU A 2 8.19 10.62 -9.45
C GLU A 2 7.17 10.62 -8.30
N ARG A 3 7.52 11.34 -7.21
CA ARG A 3 6.67 11.38 -6.02
C ARG A 3 5.27 11.94 -6.30
N GLU A 4 5.17 12.98 -7.12
CA GLU A 4 3.88 13.55 -7.49
C GLU A 4 3.01 12.52 -8.22
N ALA A 5 3.61 11.72 -9.08
CA ALA A 5 2.91 10.66 -9.81
C ALA A 5 2.41 9.58 -8.86
N VAL A 6 3.23 9.18 -7.88
CA VAL A 6 2.84 8.21 -6.86
C VAL A 6 1.62 8.71 -6.09
N LEU A 7 1.67 9.94 -5.60
CA LEU A 7 0.57 10.54 -4.85
C LEU A 7 -0.70 10.57 -5.68
N THR A 8 -0.62 11.03 -6.92
CA THR A 8 -1.77 11.12 -7.82
C THR A 8 -2.38 9.75 -8.07
N GLN A 9 -1.56 8.74 -8.31
CA GLN A 9 -2.02 7.38 -8.55
C GLN A 9 -2.73 6.77 -7.32
N LEU A 10 -2.33 7.19 -6.12
CA LEU A 10 -2.98 6.75 -4.88
C LEU A 10 -4.19 7.59 -4.49
N GLY A 11 -4.57 8.56 -5.32
CA GLY A 11 -5.76 9.38 -5.08
C GLY A 11 -5.53 10.66 -4.30
N TYR A 12 -4.28 11.04 -4.09
CA TYR A 12 -3.95 12.28 -3.39
C TYR A 12 -3.77 13.44 -4.37
N THR A 13 -4.02 14.65 -3.88
CA THR A 13 -3.61 15.88 -4.59
C THR A 13 -2.27 16.29 -4.02
N PRO A 14 -1.17 16.27 -4.80
CA PRO A 14 0.16 16.56 -4.28
C PRO A 14 0.28 17.94 -3.63
N ASN A 15 0.95 17.99 -2.48
CA ASN A 15 1.34 19.22 -1.81
C ASN A 15 2.63 18.96 -1.01
N ASP A 16 3.22 20.01 -0.46
CA ASP A 16 4.51 19.89 0.25
C ASP A 16 4.45 18.93 1.43
N ALA A 17 3.38 18.95 2.20
CA ALA A 17 3.22 18.07 3.37
C ALA A 17 3.17 16.59 2.93
N LEU A 18 2.41 16.30 1.88
CA LEU A 18 2.29 14.93 1.36
C LEU A 18 3.58 14.45 0.71
N LEU A 19 4.29 15.33 0.02
CA LEU A 19 5.59 14.99 -0.58
C LEU A 19 6.62 14.67 0.51
N THR A 20 6.63 15.42 1.61
CA THR A 20 7.51 15.17 2.75
C THR A 20 7.17 13.83 3.40
N GLN A 21 5.88 13.54 3.58
CA GLN A 21 5.43 12.26 4.13
C GLN A 21 5.86 11.09 3.25
N LEU A 22 5.69 11.22 1.94
CA LEU A 22 6.10 10.18 1.00
C LEU A 22 7.61 9.95 1.02
N GLU A 23 8.39 11.02 1.14
CA GLU A 23 9.84 10.91 1.24
C GLU A 23 10.26 10.10 2.47
N LYS A 24 9.60 10.28 3.61
CA LYS A 24 9.84 9.48 4.81
C LYS A 24 9.53 8.01 4.56
N ILE A 25 8.44 7.73 3.86
CA ILE A 25 8.06 6.36 3.49
C ILE A 25 9.11 5.73 2.59
N GLU A 26 9.60 6.46 1.59
CA GLU A 26 10.69 5.99 0.72
C GLU A 26 11.91 5.59 1.52
N ASN A 27 12.31 6.43 2.46
CA ASN A 27 13.52 6.21 3.27
C ASN A 27 13.35 5.06 4.26
N ASN A 28 12.14 4.80 4.70
CA ASN A 28 11.84 3.77 5.68
C ASN A 28 11.44 2.41 5.05
N THR A 29 11.14 2.37 3.77
CA THR A 29 10.70 1.16 3.08
C THR A 29 11.86 0.54 2.31
N LYS A 30 12.40 -0.56 2.82
CA LYS A 30 13.50 -1.26 2.15
C LYS A 30 13.06 -1.72 0.76
N GLY A 31 13.87 -1.38 -0.25
CA GLY A 31 13.56 -1.74 -1.62
C GLY A 31 12.39 -0.99 -2.25
N TYR A 32 12.09 0.20 -1.74
CA TYR A 32 11.01 1.04 -2.26
C TYR A 32 10.97 1.09 -3.79
N GLY A 33 12.10 1.35 -4.43
CA GLY A 33 12.17 1.45 -5.89
C GLY A 33 11.76 0.17 -6.61
N LYS A 34 11.91 -0.98 -5.97
CA LYS A 34 11.51 -2.28 -6.54
C LYS A 34 10.02 -2.55 -6.33
N LEU A 35 9.43 -1.95 -5.32
CA LEU A 35 8.05 -2.24 -4.91
C LEU A 35 7.02 -1.23 -5.40
N ILE A 36 7.41 0.04 -5.55
CA ILE A 36 6.43 1.12 -5.72
C ILE A 36 5.47 0.91 -6.90
N LYS A 37 5.96 0.47 -8.03
CA LYS A 37 5.12 0.22 -9.20
C LYS A 37 4.09 -0.87 -8.91
N HIS A 38 4.50 -1.92 -8.20
CA HIS A 38 3.62 -3.02 -7.84
C HIS A 38 2.63 -2.63 -6.75
N VAL A 39 3.02 -1.70 -5.87
CA VAL A 39 2.12 -1.12 -4.86
C VAL A 39 0.99 -0.35 -5.56
N ILE A 40 1.33 0.44 -6.57
CA ILE A 40 0.34 1.18 -7.35
C ILE A 40 -0.61 0.23 -8.09
N ASP A 41 -0.07 -0.83 -8.70
CA ASP A 41 -0.88 -1.83 -9.39
C ASP A 41 -1.83 -2.54 -8.41
N LEU A 42 -1.34 -2.86 -7.21
CA LEU A 42 -2.17 -3.44 -6.16
C LEU A 42 -3.30 -2.51 -5.77
N HIS A 43 -3.00 -1.22 -5.56
CA HIS A 43 -4.01 -0.22 -5.23
C HIS A 43 -5.11 -0.18 -6.29
N ASN A 44 -4.73 -0.11 -7.56
CA ASN A 44 -5.68 -0.07 -8.66
C ASN A 44 -6.56 -1.32 -8.74
N SER A 45 -5.99 -2.47 -8.40
CA SER A 45 -6.74 -3.74 -8.35
C SER A 45 -7.71 -3.79 -7.17
N LEU A 46 -7.28 -3.29 -6.00
CA LEU A 46 -8.08 -3.32 -4.79
C LEU A 46 -9.24 -2.33 -4.78
N LYS A 47 -9.08 -1.17 -5.39
CA LYS A 47 -10.12 -0.14 -5.33
C LYS A 47 -11.42 -0.54 -6.01
N VAL A 48 -11.38 -1.50 -6.92
CA VAL A 48 -12.58 -2.08 -7.55
C VAL A 48 -13.45 -2.76 -6.48
N ASP A 49 -12.82 -3.31 -5.45
CA ASP A 49 -13.48 -4.02 -4.35
C ASP A 49 -13.69 -3.13 -3.12
N GLY A 50 -13.44 -1.83 -3.23
CA GLY A 50 -13.60 -0.91 -2.11
C GLY A 50 -12.45 -0.88 -1.11
N SER A 51 -11.33 -1.53 -1.44
CA SER A 51 -10.11 -1.52 -0.64
C SER A 51 -9.06 -0.65 -1.32
N TYR A 52 -8.02 -0.26 -0.60
CA TYR A 52 -7.05 0.69 -1.16
C TYR A 52 -5.72 0.67 -0.41
N VAL A 53 -4.71 1.26 -1.04
CA VAL A 53 -3.41 1.53 -0.43
C VAL A 53 -3.34 3.02 -0.14
N ALA A 54 -2.82 3.38 1.01
CA ALA A 54 -2.67 4.78 1.43
C ALA A 54 -1.39 4.94 2.24
N MET A 55 -1.01 6.19 2.49
CA MET A 55 0.08 6.49 3.41
C MET A 55 -0.45 6.39 4.85
N SER A 56 0.30 5.72 5.72
CA SER A 56 -0.08 5.64 7.12
C SER A 56 0.20 6.97 7.83
N ASN A 57 -0.70 7.36 8.75
CA ASN A 57 -0.51 8.56 9.56
C ASN A 57 0.29 8.28 10.84
N SER A 58 0.42 7.03 11.22
CA SER A 58 1.09 6.63 12.46
C SER A 58 2.49 6.08 12.25
N ASN A 59 2.79 5.61 11.05
CA ASN A 59 4.09 5.01 10.71
C ASN A 59 4.56 5.52 9.35
N ASP A 60 5.87 5.51 9.13
CA ASP A 60 6.46 5.94 7.86
C ASP A 60 6.44 4.77 6.86
N CYS A 61 5.23 4.34 6.47
CA CYS A 61 5.01 3.25 5.52
C CYS A 61 3.66 3.38 4.84
N PHE A 62 3.47 2.63 3.77
CA PHE A 62 2.15 2.47 3.17
C PHE A 62 1.33 1.49 3.98
N LYS A 63 0.02 1.69 3.98
CA LYS A 63 -0.92 0.72 4.55
C LYS A 63 -1.87 0.24 3.46
N ILE A 64 -2.26 -1.02 3.57
CA ILE A 64 -3.31 -1.61 2.73
C ILE A 64 -4.53 -1.73 3.62
N LYS A 65 -5.61 -1.04 3.27
CA LYS A 65 -6.84 -1.08 4.05
C LYS A 65 -7.93 -1.81 3.29
N ILE A 66 -8.52 -2.83 3.93
CA ILE A 66 -9.63 -3.59 3.37
C ILE A 66 -10.92 -2.91 3.78
N GLY A 67 -11.77 -2.60 2.80
CA GLY A 67 -13.04 -1.93 3.02
C GLY A 67 -14.07 -2.84 3.68
N GLU A 68 -15.11 -2.22 4.25
CA GLU A 68 -16.23 -2.94 4.86
C GLU A 68 -17.21 -3.34 3.75
N VAL A 69 -17.00 -4.52 3.18
CA VAL A 69 -17.78 -5.07 2.08
C VAL A 69 -18.19 -6.51 2.43
N SER A 70 -18.82 -7.22 1.48
CA SER A 70 -19.24 -8.59 1.73
C SER A 70 -18.04 -9.49 2.02
N PRO A 71 -18.25 -10.61 2.78
CA PRO A 71 -17.17 -11.55 3.09
C PRO A 71 -16.46 -12.11 1.86
N GLU A 72 -17.19 -12.31 0.77
CA GLU A 72 -16.62 -12.81 -0.48
C GLU A 72 -15.62 -11.82 -1.10
N VAL A 73 -15.98 -10.54 -1.07
CA VAL A 73 -15.12 -9.46 -1.59
C VAL A 73 -13.89 -9.28 -0.69
N ILE A 74 -14.07 -9.40 0.62
CA ILE A 74 -12.96 -9.35 1.59
C ILE A 74 -11.98 -10.48 1.31
N GLU A 75 -12.46 -11.68 1.06
CA GLU A 75 -11.63 -12.83 0.73
C GLU A 75 -10.84 -12.61 -0.55
N GLU A 76 -11.47 -12.05 -1.58
CA GLU A 76 -10.78 -11.69 -2.83
C GLU A 76 -9.67 -10.66 -2.59
N ALA A 77 -9.92 -9.67 -1.74
CA ALA A 77 -8.92 -8.67 -1.39
C ALA A 77 -7.73 -9.33 -0.69
N HIS A 78 -7.97 -10.25 0.25
CA HIS A 78 -6.90 -10.99 0.92
C HIS A 78 -6.07 -11.80 -0.08
N GLU A 79 -6.70 -12.47 -1.03
CA GLU A 79 -6.00 -13.23 -2.06
C GLU A 79 -5.10 -12.34 -2.92
N LYS A 80 -5.59 -11.18 -3.31
CA LYS A 80 -4.80 -10.21 -4.07
C LYS A 80 -3.59 -9.72 -3.28
N ILE A 81 -3.78 -9.46 -1.98
CA ILE A 81 -2.70 -9.01 -1.09
C ILE A 81 -1.65 -10.11 -0.90
N GLU A 82 -2.08 -11.35 -0.69
CA GLU A 82 -1.17 -12.49 -0.57
C GLU A 82 -0.37 -12.71 -1.85
N HIS A 83 -1.05 -12.65 -2.99
CA HIS A 83 -0.39 -12.79 -4.29
C HIS A 83 0.67 -11.70 -4.50
N PHE A 84 0.34 -10.46 -4.16
CA PHE A 84 1.28 -9.33 -4.22
C PHE A 84 2.51 -9.60 -3.34
N SER A 85 2.27 -10.00 -2.10
CA SER A 85 3.35 -10.28 -1.14
C SER A 85 4.28 -11.39 -1.64
N GLU A 86 3.73 -12.48 -2.13
CA GLU A 86 4.51 -13.63 -2.59
C GLU A 86 5.23 -13.34 -3.90
N LYS A 87 4.54 -12.75 -4.87
CA LYS A 87 5.10 -12.52 -6.21
C LYS A 87 6.21 -11.49 -6.20
N PHE A 88 6.06 -10.42 -5.45
CA PHE A 88 7.01 -9.30 -5.44
C PHE A 88 7.90 -9.27 -4.20
N LYS A 89 7.80 -10.29 -3.35
CA LYS A 89 8.58 -10.40 -2.12
C LYS A 89 8.43 -9.17 -1.22
N ALA A 90 7.19 -8.72 -1.07
CA ALA A 90 6.86 -7.62 -0.18
C ALA A 90 6.57 -8.16 1.22
N SER A 91 7.29 -7.65 2.22
CA SER A 91 7.04 -8.00 3.61
C SER A 91 5.89 -7.17 4.15
N LEU A 92 4.88 -7.84 4.70
CA LEU A 92 3.68 -7.20 5.22
C LEU A 92 3.56 -7.48 6.72
N LEU A 93 3.01 -6.50 7.45
CA LEU A 93 2.70 -6.64 8.86
C LEU A 93 1.22 -6.37 9.05
N LYS A 94 0.45 -7.39 9.48
CA LYS A 94 -0.97 -7.22 9.74
C LYS A 94 -1.17 -6.48 11.05
N VAL A 95 -2.02 -5.45 11.02
CA VAL A 95 -2.37 -4.70 12.22
C VAL A 95 -3.37 -5.51 13.03
N GLU A 96 -3.09 -5.71 14.32
CA GLU A 96 -3.95 -6.48 15.21
C GLU A 96 -5.34 -5.85 15.34
N ASN A 97 -6.37 -6.68 15.26
CA ASN A 97 -7.79 -6.29 15.36
C ASN A 97 -8.28 -5.31 14.29
N LYS A 98 -7.56 -5.21 13.17
CA LYS A 98 -7.97 -4.37 12.04
C LYS A 98 -7.74 -5.09 10.72
N GLU A 99 -8.57 -4.79 9.72
CA GLU A 99 -8.36 -5.27 8.36
C GLU A 99 -7.40 -4.34 7.63
N THR A 100 -6.20 -4.24 8.17
CA THR A 100 -5.14 -3.32 7.68
C THR A 100 -3.80 -4.02 7.72
N TYR A 101 -3.01 -3.80 6.67
CA TYR A 101 -1.62 -4.29 6.59
C TYR A 101 -0.69 -3.12 6.39
N TYR A 102 0.50 -3.17 7.00
CA TYR A 102 1.59 -2.25 6.67
C TYR A 102 2.52 -2.92 5.66
N ILE A 103 2.97 -2.17 4.67
CA ILE A 103 4.00 -2.62 3.72
C ILE A 103 5.34 -2.24 4.33
N VAL A 104 6.05 -3.22 4.85
CA VAL A 104 7.33 -3.01 5.57
C VAL A 104 8.49 -2.79 4.60
N GLY A 105 8.54 -3.55 3.53
CA GLY A 105 9.59 -3.42 2.54
C GLY A 105 9.80 -4.67 1.72
N PHE A 106 10.83 -4.63 0.88
CA PHE A 106 11.22 -5.77 0.05
C PHE A 106 11.90 -6.84 0.90
N GLN A 107 11.47 -8.06 0.75
CA GLN A 107 11.99 -9.22 1.46
C GLN A 107 13.07 -9.89 0.60
N GLU A 108 14.27 -9.94 1.11
CA GLU A 108 15.39 -10.61 0.42
C GLU A 108 15.32 -12.11 0.57
#